data_0b7526e1fa5f544f7d85cffd42e1bdd3
#
_entry.id   0b7526e1fa5f544f7d85cffd42e1bdd3
#
_cell.length_a   1.000
_cell.length_b   1.000
_cell.length_c   1.000
_cell.angle_alpha   90.00
_cell.angle_beta   90.00
_cell.angle_gamma   90.00
#
_symmetry.space_group_name_H-M   'P 1'
#
loop_
_entity.id
_entity.type
_entity.pdbx_description
1 polymer ?
#
loop_
_entity_poly.entity_id
_entity_poly.type
_entity_poly.pdbx_seq_one_letter_code
_entity_poly.pdbx_strand_id
1 'polypeptide(L)'
;VTNNFAIDPNYRLGYVQIWNVDVQRTLPHGFLLNVGYNGSKGTRLDIERAITIPGVQPFIYESSAGNSVFHAGSVRVRKRMAHGLAFGANYIYSKSIDDASSIGGGGVVVAQDPFDIAADRGLSSFDQRHKFTGNWIYDLPFGESHRLASKGAWSHILNGWQWSGDFTISSGLYYTPRVLGNSIDISRGVSGSLRADVTGEPISLSGRSTAEWFNTGAFCSPGQTFGSTSTCANPDGSAFGDAGRDIIHGPGQVVVDMSFGKTITIKESRALELRFQAANVFNFINYSSINTIVNSLQFGQVTSAAATRRMTVIARFRF
;
A
#
# COMPACT_ATOMS: atom_id res chain seq x y z
N VAL A 1 37.02 -3.50 0.39
CA VAL A 1 36.10 -4.18 -0.54
C VAL A 1 35.72 -3.18 -1.59
N THR A 2 36.27 -3.30 -2.79
CA THR A 2 35.86 -2.51 -3.94
C THR A 2 34.54 -3.08 -4.44
N ASN A 3 33.46 -2.29 -4.38
CA ASN A 3 32.24 -2.64 -5.07
C ASN A 3 32.52 -2.57 -6.57
N ASN A 4 32.58 -3.74 -7.21
CA ASN A 4 32.67 -3.80 -8.65
C ASN A 4 31.30 -3.49 -9.24
N PHE A 5 31.29 -2.55 -10.17
CA PHE A 5 30.08 -2.10 -10.84
C PHE A 5 30.33 -2.07 -12.35
N ALA A 6 29.36 -2.48 -13.12
CA ALA A 6 29.41 -2.43 -14.57
C ALA A 6 28.06 -1.95 -15.13
N ILE A 7 28.11 -1.24 -16.23
CA ILE A 7 26.94 -0.74 -16.95
C ILE A 7 26.86 -1.49 -18.28
N ASP A 8 25.65 -1.84 -18.70
CA ASP A 8 25.38 -2.43 -20.01
C ASP A 8 25.90 -1.52 -21.13
N PRO A 9 26.79 -2.01 -22.01
CA PRO A 9 27.24 -1.23 -23.16
C PRO A 9 26.10 -0.71 -24.06
N ASN A 10 24.96 -1.40 -24.05
CA ASN A 10 23.76 -1.02 -24.78
C ASN A 10 22.74 -0.28 -23.92
N TYR A 11 23.16 0.25 -22.78
CA TYR A 11 22.28 1.01 -21.90
C TYR A 11 21.61 2.17 -22.64
N ARG A 12 20.31 2.31 -22.44
CA ARG A 12 19.50 3.38 -23.02
C ARG A 12 18.63 3.99 -21.94
N LEU A 13 18.48 5.30 -21.98
CA LEU A 13 17.61 5.99 -21.05
C LEU A 13 16.18 5.42 -21.07
N GLY A 14 15.67 5.13 -19.89
CA GLY A 14 14.30 4.74 -19.69
C GLY A 14 13.34 5.89 -19.93
N TYR A 15 12.11 5.57 -20.26
CA TYR A 15 11.05 6.55 -20.38
C TYR A 15 9.72 5.99 -19.88
N VAL A 16 8.83 6.89 -19.47
CA VAL A 16 7.48 6.55 -19.02
C VAL A 16 6.48 7.29 -19.89
N GLN A 17 5.58 6.54 -20.50
CA GLN A 17 4.40 7.06 -21.19
C GLN A 17 3.25 7.10 -20.18
N ILE A 18 2.54 8.22 -20.12
CA ILE A 18 1.40 8.41 -19.22
C ILE A 18 0.24 8.91 -20.06
N TRP A 19 -0.93 8.32 -19.87
CA TRP A 19 -2.18 8.75 -20.50
C TRP A 19 -3.30 8.76 -19.49
N ASN A 20 -4.21 9.69 -19.65
CA ASN A 20 -5.40 9.81 -18.81
C ASN A 20 -6.60 10.25 -19.65
N VAL A 21 -7.77 9.81 -19.20
CA VAL A 21 -9.06 10.26 -19.73
C VAL A 21 -9.98 10.47 -18.52
N ASP A 22 -10.55 11.66 -18.43
CA ASP A 22 -11.45 12.04 -17.36
C ASP A 22 -12.74 12.63 -17.91
N VAL A 23 -13.88 12.16 -17.41
CA VAL A 23 -15.21 12.71 -17.70
C VAL A 23 -15.80 13.26 -16.43
N GLN A 24 -16.13 14.54 -16.44
CA GLN A 24 -16.72 15.22 -15.32
C GLN A 24 -18.13 15.71 -15.65
N ARG A 25 -19.07 15.48 -14.75
CA ARG A 25 -20.46 15.95 -14.88
C ARG A 25 -20.96 16.52 -13.58
N THR A 26 -21.59 17.68 -13.68
CA THR A 26 -22.37 18.25 -12.58
C THR A 26 -23.74 17.57 -12.56
N LEU A 27 -24.12 17.07 -11.39
CA LEU A 27 -25.38 16.43 -11.11
C LEU A 27 -26.28 17.38 -10.28
N PRO A 28 -27.59 17.11 -10.20
CA PRO A 28 -28.50 17.87 -9.33
C PRO A 28 -28.02 17.94 -7.87
N HIS A 29 -28.53 18.90 -7.11
CA HIS A 29 -28.24 19.10 -5.69
C HIS A 29 -26.77 19.40 -5.35
N GLY A 30 -25.99 19.93 -6.31
CA GLY A 30 -24.60 20.34 -6.10
C GLY A 30 -23.58 19.20 -6.05
N PHE A 31 -23.95 18.04 -6.59
CA PHE A 31 -23.00 16.95 -6.78
C PHE A 31 -22.15 17.13 -8.04
N LEU A 32 -20.93 16.70 -7.95
CA LEU A 32 -19.98 16.60 -9.05
C LEU A 32 -19.50 15.16 -9.14
N LEU A 33 -19.72 14.52 -10.27
CA LEU A 33 -19.21 13.19 -10.61
C LEU A 33 -18.02 13.33 -11.54
N ASN A 34 -16.94 12.63 -11.22
CA ASN A 34 -15.80 12.45 -12.13
C ASN A 34 -15.54 10.95 -12.26
N VAL A 35 -15.43 10.49 -13.50
CA VAL A 35 -15.03 9.12 -13.85
C VAL A 35 -13.77 9.22 -14.68
N GLY A 36 -12.71 8.60 -14.21
CA GLY A 36 -11.38 8.71 -14.80
C GLY A 36 -10.75 7.34 -15.08
N TYR A 37 -9.91 7.33 -16.09
CA TYR A 37 -8.99 6.24 -16.37
C TYR A 37 -7.58 6.78 -16.51
N ASN A 38 -6.62 6.14 -15.82
CA ASN A 38 -5.21 6.48 -15.88
C ASN A 38 -4.41 5.24 -16.25
N GLY A 39 -3.46 5.41 -17.13
CA GLY A 39 -2.52 4.37 -17.49
C GLY A 39 -1.10 4.90 -17.59
N SER A 40 -0.14 4.03 -17.32
CA SER A 40 1.26 4.33 -17.61
C SER A 40 2.01 3.08 -18.06
N LYS A 41 3.03 3.30 -18.88
CA LYS A 41 3.97 2.29 -19.35
C LYS A 41 5.39 2.80 -19.15
N GLY A 42 6.15 2.15 -18.29
CA GLY A 42 7.59 2.31 -18.19
C GLY A 42 8.30 1.34 -19.13
N THR A 43 9.28 1.83 -19.84
CA THR A 43 10.08 1.04 -20.80
C THR A 43 11.54 1.38 -20.61
N ARG A 44 12.41 0.38 -20.66
CA ARG A 44 13.84 0.55 -20.43
C ARG A 44 14.15 1.14 -19.06
N LEU A 45 13.41 0.74 -18.04
CA LEU A 45 13.68 1.17 -16.68
C LEU A 45 14.97 0.51 -16.18
N ASP A 46 15.64 1.22 -15.30
CA ASP A 46 16.86 0.71 -14.69
C ASP A 46 16.57 -0.52 -13.84
N ILE A 47 17.40 -1.54 -14.02
CA ILE A 47 17.39 -2.73 -13.20
C ILE A 47 18.82 -3.15 -12.92
N GLU A 48 19.13 -3.32 -11.65
CA GLU A 48 20.41 -3.85 -11.22
C GLU A 48 20.34 -5.37 -11.07
N ARG A 49 21.42 -6.04 -11.47
CA ARG A 49 21.57 -7.49 -11.37
C ARG A 49 22.89 -7.81 -10.68
N ALA A 50 22.88 -8.72 -9.74
CA ALA A 50 24.11 -9.20 -9.14
C ALA A 50 24.68 -10.33 -10.00
N ILE A 51 25.81 -10.11 -10.63
CA ILE A 51 26.46 -11.06 -11.53
C ILE A 51 27.58 -11.77 -10.79
N THR A 52 27.53 -13.12 -10.77
CA THR A 52 28.61 -13.97 -10.28
C THR A 52 29.03 -14.91 -11.40
N ILE A 53 30.26 -14.75 -11.83
CA ILE A 53 30.88 -15.59 -12.87
C ILE A 53 32.11 -16.29 -12.27
N PRO A 54 32.30 -17.59 -12.47
CA PRO A 54 33.49 -18.28 -11.99
C PRO A 54 34.79 -17.62 -12.44
N GLY A 55 35.67 -17.34 -11.51
CA GLY A 55 36.98 -16.72 -11.77
C GLY A 55 36.92 -15.17 -11.89
N VAL A 56 35.76 -14.56 -11.77
CA VAL A 56 35.58 -13.11 -11.77
C VAL A 56 35.05 -12.66 -10.43
N GLN A 57 35.53 -11.50 -9.94
CA GLN A 57 34.95 -10.91 -8.73
C GLN A 57 33.47 -10.51 -9.02
N PRO A 58 32.53 -10.93 -8.18
CA PRO A 58 31.14 -10.59 -8.35
C PRO A 58 30.94 -9.07 -8.41
N PHE A 59 30.00 -8.63 -9.23
CA PHE A 59 29.73 -7.22 -9.48
C PHE A 59 28.25 -6.94 -9.69
N ILE A 60 27.87 -5.70 -9.48
CA ILE A 60 26.53 -5.19 -9.81
C ILE A 60 26.55 -4.76 -11.28
N TYR A 61 25.59 -5.25 -12.03
CA TYR A 61 25.41 -4.92 -13.44
C TYR A 61 24.12 -4.15 -13.64
N GLU A 62 24.23 -2.88 -14.02
CA GLU A 62 23.10 -2.03 -14.32
C GLU A 62 22.70 -2.14 -15.79
N SER A 63 21.44 -2.30 -16.05
CA SER A 63 20.88 -2.37 -17.41
C SER A 63 19.53 -1.69 -17.52
N SER A 64 19.19 -1.25 -18.71
CA SER A 64 17.90 -0.65 -19.06
C SER A 64 16.89 -1.71 -19.53
N ALA A 65 16.75 -2.82 -18.81
CA ALA A 65 15.92 -3.95 -19.20
C ALA A 65 14.54 -3.96 -18.52
N GLY A 66 14.34 -3.14 -17.47
CA GLY A 66 13.12 -3.11 -16.69
C GLY A 66 11.91 -2.54 -17.42
N ASN A 67 10.75 -3.07 -17.10
CA ASN A 67 9.46 -2.65 -17.64
C ASN A 67 8.41 -2.54 -16.53
N SER A 68 7.47 -1.62 -16.70
CA SER A 68 6.30 -1.52 -15.83
C SER A 68 5.05 -1.19 -16.63
N VAL A 69 3.90 -1.58 -16.11
CA VAL A 69 2.60 -1.18 -16.64
C VAL A 69 1.63 -0.96 -15.49
N PHE A 70 0.90 0.14 -15.54
CA PHE A 70 -0.10 0.51 -14.57
C PHE A 70 -1.40 0.90 -15.26
N HIS A 71 -2.52 0.45 -14.71
CA HIS A 71 -3.86 0.84 -15.12
C HIS A 71 -4.73 1.09 -13.91
N ALA A 72 -5.50 2.18 -13.93
CA ALA A 72 -6.44 2.51 -12.87
C ALA A 72 -7.71 3.14 -13.43
N GLY A 73 -8.84 2.63 -12.99
CA GLY A 73 -10.15 3.28 -13.13
C GLY A 73 -10.52 3.97 -11.80
N SER A 74 -11.09 5.16 -11.88
CA SER A 74 -11.52 5.89 -10.69
C SER A 74 -12.92 6.48 -10.84
N VAL A 75 -13.66 6.49 -9.74
CA VAL A 75 -14.95 7.18 -9.64
C VAL A 75 -14.90 8.10 -8.43
N ARG A 76 -15.07 9.39 -8.66
CA ARG A 76 -15.06 10.41 -7.61
C ARG A 76 -16.39 11.15 -7.58
N VAL A 77 -16.97 11.23 -6.41
CA VAL A 77 -18.18 12.02 -6.13
C VAL A 77 -17.83 13.10 -5.12
N ARG A 78 -18.22 14.34 -5.41
CA ARG A 78 -18.06 15.46 -4.48
C ARG A 78 -19.38 16.20 -4.36
N LYS A 79 -19.74 16.60 -3.16
CA LYS A 79 -20.83 17.51 -2.85
C LYS A 79 -20.26 18.81 -2.31
N ARG A 80 -20.58 19.92 -2.97
CA ARG A 80 -20.24 21.26 -2.45
C ARG A 80 -21.04 21.53 -1.18
N MET A 81 -20.48 22.34 -0.31
CA MET A 81 -21.16 22.77 0.92
C MET A 81 -22.53 23.31 0.58
N ALA A 82 -23.56 22.63 1.05
CA ALA A 82 -24.95 23.07 0.96
C ALA A 82 -25.73 22.47 2.12
N HIS A 83 -26.56 23.28 2.76
CA HIS A 83 -27.33 22.92 3.96
C HIS A 83 -26.43 22.33 5.09
N GLY A 84 -25.23 22.91 5.25
CA GLY A 84 -24.26 22.49 6.25
C GLY A 84 -23.44 21.26 5.90
N LEU A 85 -23.68 20.58 4.77
CA LEU A 85 -22.98 19.34 4.42
C LEU A 85 -22.11 19.50 3.17
N ALA A 86 -20.82 19.23 3.31
CA ALA A 86 -19.90 18.95 2.22
C ALA A 86 -19.35 17.53 2.36
N PHE A 87 -19.15 16.85 1.25
CA PHE A 87 -18.63 15.48 1.28
C PHE A 87 -17.90 15.15 -0.01
N GLY A 88 -16.89 14.30 0.09
CA GLY A 88 -16.16 13.72 -1.04
C GLY A 88 -15.94 12.24 -0.84
N ALA A 89 -16.08 11.47 -1.90
CA ALA A 89 -15.70 10.06 -1.93
C ALA A 89 -14.97 9.73 -3.24
N ASN A 90 -13.99 8.86 -3.17
CA ASN A 90 -13.21 8.42 -4.33
C ASN A 90 -12.95 6.92 -4.21
N TYR A 91 -13.32 6.19 -5.24
CA TYR A 91 -13.01 4.78 -5.40
C TYR A 91 -12.03 4.61 -6.54
N ILE A 92 -10.99 3.81 -6.32
CA ILE A 92 -9.98 3.45 -7.31
C ILE A 92 -9.89 1.93 -7.39
N TYR A 93 -9.94 1.44 -8.61
CA TYR A 93 -9.59 0.07 -8.97
C TYR A 93 -8.35 0.12 -9.84
N SER A 94 -7.26 -0.53 -9.40
CA SER A 94 -5.98 -0.44 -10.11
C SER A 94 -5.25 -1.78 -10.19
N LYS A 95 -4.33 -1.86 -11.16
CA LYS A 95 -3.38 -2.95 -11.32
C LYS A 95 -2.04 -2.41 -11.77
N SER A 96 -0.99 -2.79 -11.04
CA SER A 96 0.40 -2.49 -11.39
C SER A 96 1.19 -3.78 -11.55
N ILE A 97 1.93 -3.88 -12.63
CA ILE A 97 2.83 -5.00 -12.94
C ILE A 97 4.19 -4.42 -13.32
N ASP A 98 5.25 -4.99 -12.80
CA ASP A 98 6.62 -4.63 -13.16
C ASP A 98 7.58 -5.82 -13.07
N ASP A 99 8.81 -5.60 -13.45
CA ASP A 99 9.87 -6.61 -13.39
C ASP A 99 10.69 -6.47 -12.10
N ALA A 100 10.68 -5.28 -11.47
CA ALA A 100 11.36 -5.02 -10.20
C ALA A 100 10.78 -3.79 -9.53
N SER A 101 10.05 -3.95 -8.43
CA SER A 101 9.52 -2.82 -7.68
C SER A 101 10.24 -2.64 -6.35
N SER A 102 10.68 -1.40 -6.10
CA SER A 102 11.09 -0.96 -4.78
C SER A 102 10.23 0.23 -4.36
N ILE A 103 9.70 0.22 -3.14
CA ILE A 103 9.05 1.39 -2.56
C ILE A 103 10.06 2.09 -1.65
N GLY A 104 10.14 3.41 -1.78
CA GLY A 104 10.86 4.24 -0.82
C GLY A 104 12.36 4.35 -1.03
N GLY A 105 12.89 4.01 -2.19
CA GLY A 105 14.29 4.30 -2.56
C GLY A 105 15.36 3.65 -1.68
N GLY A 106 15.00 2.68 -0.87
CA GLY A 106 15.88 2.12 0.16
C GLY A 106 16.56 0.80 -0.18
N GLY A 107 16.36 0.27 -1.36
CA GLY A 107 16.99 -0.99 -1.75
C GLY A 107 16.98 -1.18 -3.25
N VAL A 108 18.10 -1.58 -3.75
CA VAL A 108 18.22 -2.09 -5.11
C VAL A 108 17.44 -3.40 -5.16
N VAL A 109 16.39 -3.46 -5.97
CA VAL A 109 15.73 -4.72 -6.24
C VAL A 109 16.53 -5.44 -7.30
N VAL A 110 17.19 -6.50 -6.88
CA VAL A 110 17.97 -7.34 -7.75
C VAL A 110 17.09 -8.51 -8.20
N ALA A 111 17.12 -8.81 -9.48
CA ALA A 111 16.46 -9.99 -10.01
C ALA A 111 16.95 -11.26 -9.28
N GLN A 112 16.08 -12.23 -9.05
CA GLN A 112 16.46 -13.50 -8.45
C GLN A 112 17.53 -14.19 -9.31
N ASP A 113 17.23 -14.34 -10.59
CA ASP A 113 18.18 -14.81 -11.59
C ASP A 113 18.65 -13.62 -12.45
N PRO A 114 19.95 -13.27 -12.41
CA PRO A 114 20.46 -12.16 -13.21
C PRO A 114 20.40 -12.41 -14.72
N PHE A 115 20.21 -13.65 -15.16
CA PHE A 115 20.13 -14.04 -16.56
C PHE A 115 18.70 -14.23 -17.05
N ASP A 116 17.71 -14.34 -16.15
CA ASP A 116 16.29 -14.43 -16.48
C ASP A 116 15.44 -13.39 -15.72
N ILE A 117 15.48 -12.17 -16.19
CA ILE A 117 14.68 -11.08 -15.63
C ILE A 117 13.17 -11.30 -15.88
N ALA A 118 12.80 -12.05 -16.91
CA ALA A 118 11.40 -12.29 -17.25
C ALA A 118 10.68 -13.09 -16.15
N ALA A 119 11.40 -13.95 -15.44
CA ALA A 119 10.89 -14.68 -14.29
C ALA A 119 10.49 -13.77 -13.12
N ASP A 120 11.03 -12.56 -13.06
CA ASP A 120 10.69 -11.57 -12.01
C ASP A 120 9.47 -10.70 -12.35
N ARG A 121 8.84 -10.90 -13.52
CA ARG A 121 7.65 -10.16 -13.89
C ARG A 121 6.45 -10.59 -13.05
N GLY A 122 5.93 -9.67 -12.25
CA GLY A 122 4.82 -9.93 -11.33
C GLY A 122 4.05 -8.67 -10.98
N LEU A 123 3.14 -8.78 -10.03
CA LEU A 123 2.50 -7.60 -9.45
C LEU A 123 3.56 -6.71 -8.80
N SER A 124 3.36 -5.40 -8.85
CA SER A 124 4.20 -4.47 -8.12
C SER A 124 3.99 -4.64 -6.61
N SER A 125 5.03 -4.50 -5.82
CA SER A 125 4.95 -4.61 -4.35
C SER A 125 4.00 -3.57 -3.72
N PHE A 126 3.66 -2.52 -4.46
CA PHE A 126 2.71 -1.48 -4.09
C PHE A 126 1.36 -1.63 -4.81
N ASP A 127 1.10 -2.73 -5.53
CA ASP A 127 -0.22 -2.97 -6.14
C ASP A 127 -1.29 -3.02 -5.06
N GLN A 128 -2.28 -2.16 -5.19
CA GLN A 128 -3.42 -2.09 -4.30
C GLN A 128 -4.69 -2.10 -5.14
N ARG A 129 -5.33 -3.27 -5.21
CA ARG A 129 -6.42 -3.54 -6.15
C ARG A 129 -7.62 -2.62 -5.96
N HIS A 130 -8.02 -2.39 -4.72
CA HIS A 130 -9.18 -1.58 -4.36
C HIS A 130 -8.77 -0.55 -3.31
N LYS A 131 -9.14 0.71 -3.54
CA LYS A 131 -8.98 1.78 -2.56
C LYS A 131 -10.20 2.68 -2.59
N PHE A 132 -10.87 2.79 -1.44
CA PHE A 132 -12.02 3.66 -1.24
C PHE A 132 -11.71 4.66 -0.14
N THR A 133 -11.74 5.93 -0.47
CA THR A 133 -11.49 7.04 0.46
C THR A 133 -12.64 8.01 0.44
N GLY A 134 -12.87 8.67 1.55
CA GLY A 134 -13.85 9.74 1.60
C GLY A 134 -13.60 10.66 2.77
N ASN A 135 -14.23 11.83 2.69
CA ASN A 135 -14.20 12.84 3.74
C ASN A 135 -15.51 13.60 3.79
N TRP A 136 -15.88 14.09 4.95
CA TRP A 136 -17.07 14.90 5.14
C TRP A 136 -16.85 16.00 6.17
N ILE A 137 -17.64 17.06 6.01
CA ILE A 137 -17.81 18.13 6.98
C ILE A 137 -19.30 18.40 7.07
N TYR A 138 -19.83 18.38 8.27
CA TYR A 138 -21.23 18.64 8.53
C TYR A 138 -21.39 19.61 9.69
N ASP A 139 -21.87 20.81 9.38
CA ASP A 139 -22.31 21.78 10.37
C ASP A 139 -23.67 21.35 10.89
N LEU A 140 -23.73 20.99 12.16
CA LEU A 140 -24.94 20.45 12.76
C LEU A 140 -26.06 21.51 12.76
N PRO A 141 -27.29 21.14 12.38
CA PRO A 141 -28.40 22.10 12.17
C PRO A 141 -29.08 22.51 13.49
N PHE A 142 -28.24 22.81 14.50
CA PHE A 142 -28.72 23.24 15.81
C PHE A 142 -28.30 24.68 16.12
N GLY A 143 -29.16 25.44 16.86
CA GLY A 143 -28.87 26.78 17.37
C GLY A 143 -29.69 27.88 16.69
N GLU A 144 -29.39 29.14 17.02
CA GLU A 144 -30.23 30.33 16.70
C GLU A 144 -30.52 30.55 15.22
N SER A 145 -29.59 30.17 14.35
CA SER A 145 -29.73 30.31 12.88
C SER A 145 -30.27 29.05 12.20
N HIS A 146 -30.62 28.03 12.95
CA HIS A 146 -30.98 26.71 12.42
C HIS A 146 -32.42 26.31 12.77
N ARG A 147 -32.87 25.23 12.10
CA ARG A 147 -34.25 24.72 12.29
C ARG A 147 -34.50 24.05 13.64
N LEU A 148 -33.45 23.53 14.27
CA LEU A 148 -33.55 22.75 15.49
C LEU A 148 -32.91 23.51 16.66
N ALA A 149 -33.54 23.45 17.84
CA ALA A 149 -33.08 24.09 19.07
C ALA A 149 -32.77 25.60 18.90
N SER A 150 -33.63 26.32 18.18
CA SER A 150 -33.43 27.74 17.83
C SER A 150 -33.67 28.73 18.97
N LYS A 151 -34.24 28.29 20.13
CA LYS A 151 -34.63 29.15 21.26
C LYS A 151 -34.16 28.55 22.61
N GLY A 152 -33.96 29.47 23.58
CA GLY A 152 -33.61 29.12 24.95
C GLY A 152 -32.15 28.75 25.17
N ALA A 153 -31.79 28.31 26.38
CA ALA A 153 -30.41 28.00 26.74
C ALA A 153 -29.77 26.89 25.85
N TRP A 154 -30.57 25.98 25.34
CA TRP A 154 -30.12 24.92 24.43
C TRP A 154 -29.63 25.46 23.07
N SER A 155 -30.12 26.57 22.60
CA SER A 155 -29.63 27.20 21.36
C SER A 155 -28.15 27.58 21.47
N HIS A 156 -27.73 28.11 22.61
CA HIS A 156 -26.32 28.48 22.83
C HIS A 156 -25.39 27.25 23.03
N ILE A 157 -25.90 26.18 23.68
CA ILE A 157 -25.13 24.98 23.96
C ILE A 157 -24.94 24.17 22.67
N LEU A 158 -25.97 24.05 21.84
CA LEU A 158 -25.98 23.22 20.64
C LEU A 158 -25.53 23.94 19.37
N ASN A 159 -25.44 25.28 19.38
CA ASN A 159 -24.98 26.08 18.25
C ASN A 159 -23.47 25.86 17.99
N GLY A 160 -23.08 25.94 16.71
CA GLY A 160 -21.67 25.96 16.29
C GLY A 160 -20.95 24.63 16.40
N TRP A 161 -21.66 23.52 16.45
CA TRP A 161 -21.06 22.20 16.37
C TRP A 161 -20.86 21.76 14.92
N GLN A 162 -19.66 21.24 14.64
CA GLN A 162 -19.28 20.68 13.36
C GLN A 162 -18.81 19.23 13.57
N TRP A 163 -19.35 18.32 12.77
CA TRP A 163 -18.90 16.95 12.66
C TRP A 163 -18.13 16.77 11.36
N SER A 164 -16.91 16.31 11.46
CA SER A 164 -16.07 16.03 10.30
C SER A 164 -15.34 14.70 10.45
N GLY A 165 -14.88 14.18 9.36
CA GLY A 165 -14.08 12.98 9.37
C GLY A 165 -13.62 12.59 7.98
N ASP A 166 -12.83 11.52 7.97
CA ASP A 166 -12.39 10.85 6.76
C ASP A 166 -12.32 9.35 6.99
N PHE A 167 -12.31 8.62 5.88
CA PHE A 167 -12.12 7.18 5.92
C PHE A 167 -11.25 6.71 4.76
N THR A 168 -10.52 5.64 5.02
CA THR A 168 -9.78 4.87 4.01
C THR A 168 -10.09 3.40 4.20
N ILE A 169 -10.55 2.75 3.14
CA ILE A 169 -10.75 1.31 3.06
C ILE A 169 -9.95 0.83 1.86
N SER A 170 -9.05 -0.11 2.05
CA SER A 170 -8.22 -0.62 0.97
C SER A 170 -7.99 -2.11 1.06
N SER A 171 -7.81 -2.75 -0.10
CA SER A 171 -7.28 -4.11 -0.17
C SER A 171 -5.85 -4.16 0.35
N GLY A 172 -5.42 -5.33 0.80
CA GLY A 172 -4.03 -5.54 1.18
C GLY A 172 -3.07 -5.40 0.00
N LEU A 173 -1.83 -5.11 0.32
CA LEU A 173 -0.71 -5.24 -0.60
C LEU A 173 -0.40 -6.70 -0.86
N TYR A 174 0.37 -6.95 -1.89
CA TYR A 174 0.83 -8.30 -2.21
C TYR A 174 2.25 -8.50 -1.71
N TYR A 175 2.60 -9.73 -1.39
CA TYR A 175 3.90 -10.12 -0.84
C TYR A 175 4.48 -11.31 -1.60
N THR A 176 5.79 -11.31 -1.70
CA THR A 176 6.56 -12.40 -2.32
C THR A 176 6.96 -13.42 -1.27
N PRO A 177 6.73 -14.73 -1.48
CA PRO A 177 7.30 -15.77 -0.64
C PRO A 177 8.80 -15.85 -0.89
N ARG A 178 9.61 -15.62 0.15
CA ARG A 178 11.05 -15.49 0.05
C ARG A 178 11.77 -16.51 0.90
N VAL A 179 13.00 -16.77 0.53
CA VAL A 179 13.92 -17.58 1.32
C VAL A 179 15.09 -16.71 1.75
N LEU A 180 15.41 -16.70 3.03
CA LEU A 180 16.66 -16.13 3.49
C LEU A 180 17.77 -17.15 3.22
N GLY A 181 18.55 -16.88 2.19
CA GLY A 181 19.77 -17.58 1.87
C GLY A 181 20.98 -16.72 2.17
N ASN A 182 22.16 -17.30 2.00
CA ASN A 182 23.38 -16.53 2.01
C ASN A 182 23.46 -15.72 0.71
N SER A 183 23.21 -14.42 0.81
CA SER A 183 23.20 -13.48 -0.33
C SER A 183 24.50 -13.40 -1.12
N ILE A 184 25.59 -13.99 -0.60
CA ILE A 184 26.89 -14.02 -1.28
C ILE A 184 26.84 -14.86 -2.54
N ASP A 185 25.89 -15.76 -2.64
CA ASP A 185 25.97 -16.88 -3.57
C ASP A 185 25.18 -16.66 -4.84
N ILE A 186 24.00 -16.08 -4.73
CA ILE A 186 23.07 -15.99 -5.84
C ILE A 186 22.80 -14.55 -6.23
N SER A 187 22.62 -13.67 -5.28
CA SER A 187 22.41 -12.25 -5.52
C SER A 187 23.18 -11.41 -4.52
N ARG A 188 24.38 -11.00 -4.87
CA ARG A 188 25.19 -10.16 -4.00
C ARG A 188 24.52 -8.83 -3.72
N GLY A 189 24.31 -8.58 -2.44
CA GLY A 189 23.97 -7.28 -1.92
C GLY A 189 22.52 -7.07 -1.53
N VAL A 190 21.59 -7.96 -1.88
CA VAL A 190 20.21 -7.83 -1.43
C VAL A 190 19.72 -9.14 -0.84
N SER A 191 19.78 -9.25 0.48
CA SER A 191 19.09 -10.34 1.18
C SER A 191 17.60 -10.28 0.83
N GLY A 192 17.07 -11.37 0.28
CA GLY A 192 15.63 -11.54 0.07
C GLY A 192 15.14 -11.42 -1.36
N SER A 193 15.98 -11.47 -2.37
CA SER A 193 15.55 -11.66 -3.76
C SER A 193 15.21 -13.11 -4.09
N LEU A 194 15.75 -14.08 -3.32
CA LEU A 194 15.44 -15.50 -3.50
C LEU A 194 13.98 -15.78 -3.15
N ARG A 195 13.31 -16.47 -4.05
CA ARG A 195 11.92 -16.90 -3.88
C ARG A 195 11.84 -18.36 -3.45
N ALA A 196 10.70 -18.73 -2.90
CA ALA A 196 10.36 -20.10 -2.61
C ALA A 196 9.95 -20.86 -3.88
N ASP A 197 9.86 -22.18 -3.77
CA ASP A 197 9.11 -23.00 -4.71
C ASP A 197 7.65 -23.12 -4.27
N VAL A 198 6.75 -23.34 -5.25
CA VAL A 198 5.35 -23.66 -4.97
C VAL A 198 5.15 -25.16 -4.93
N THR A 199 4.31 -25.62 -3.99
CA THR A 199 3.98 -27.05 -3.85
C THR A 199 2.79 -27.48 -4.68
N GLY A 200 2.07 -26.54 -5.29
CA GLY A 200 0.81 -26.76 -5.98
C GLY A 200 -0.45 -26.66 -5.07
N GLU A 201 -0.25 -26.54 -3.76
CA GLU A 201 -1.34 -26.31 -2.81
C GLU A 201 -1.93 -24.89 -2.95
N PRO A 202 -3.21 -24.71 -2.62
CA PRO A 202 -3.84 -23.38 -2.64
C PRO A 202 -3.15 -22.43 -1.65
N ILE A 203 -2.79 -21.23 -2.10
CA ILE A 203 -2.15 -20.20 -1.25
C ILE A 203 -3.14 -19.60 -0.25
N SER A 204 -4.39 -19.48 -0.64
CA SER A 204 -5.42 -18.83 0.19
C SER A 204 -6.03 -19.80 1.17
N LEU A 205 -6.21 -19.34 2.42
CA LEU A 205 -6.97 -20.06 3.45
C LEU A 205 -8.42 -19.53 3.52
N SER A 206 -9.35 -20.41 3.80
CA SER A 206 -10.76 -20.06 4.09
C SER A 206 -10.91 -19.35 5.45
N GLY A 207 -10.03 -19.65 6.41
CA GLY A 207 -10.01 -19.05 7.75
C GLY A 207 -8.63 -18.49 8.06
N ARG A 208 -8.42 -17.19 7.81
CA ARG A 208 -7.16 -16.50 8.14
C ARG A 208 -7.08 -16.14 9.61
N SER A 209 -5.92 -16.30 10.20
CA SER A 209 -5.62 -15.89 11.57
C SER A 209 -4.31 -15.10 11.66
N THR A 210 -4.01 -14.53 12.81
CA THR A 210 -2.71 -13.88 13.05
C THR A 210 -1.56 -14.89 13.12
N ALA A 211 -1.84 -16.14 13.45
CA ALA A 211 -0.86 -17.21 13.48
C ALA A 211 -0.62 -17.81 12.10
N GLU A 212 -1.60 -17.75 11.21
CA GLU A 212 -1.50 -18.26 9.84
C GLU A 212 -2.39 -17.43 8.91
N TRP A 213 -1.76 -16.56 8.13
CA TRP A 213 -2.45 -15.65 7.23
C TRP A 213 -2.73 -16.25 5.85
N PHE A 214 -1.88 -17.14 5.42
CA PHE A 214 -1.98 -17.89 4.16
C PHE A 214 -1.49 -19.32 4.38
N ASN A 215 -1.80 -20.22 3.46
CA ASN A 215 -1.35 -21.61 3.55
C ASN A 215 0.17 -21.71 3.43
N THR A 216 0.84 -21.95 4.54
CA THR A 216 2.29 -22.10 4.59
C THR A 216 2.77 -23.35 3.87
N GLY A 217 1.94 -24.40 3.79
CA GLY A 217 2.21 -25.62 3.02
C GLY A 217 2.24 -25.42 1.50
N ALA A 218 1.75 -24.27 1.00
CA ALA A 218 1.82 -23.93 -0.42
C ALA A 218 3.23 -23.60 -0.91
N PHE A 219 4.21 -23.49 0.01
CA PHE A 219 5.57 -23.08 -0.31
C PHE A 219 6.61 -23.97 0.35
N CYS A 220 7.73 -24.14 -0.32
CA CYS A 220 8.91 -24.82 0.21
C CYS A 220 10.19 -24.09 -0.19
N SER A 221 11.30 -24.38 0.48
CA SER A 221 12.60 -23.81 0.14
C SER A 221 13.27 -24.66 -0.92
N PRO A 222 13.75 -24.10 -2.04
CA PRO A 222 14.52 -24.83 -3.05
C PRO A 222 15.83 -25.45 -2.51
N GLY A 223 16.41 -24.85 -1.48
CA GLY A 223 17.45 -25.48 -0.69
C GLY A 223 18.84 -25.50 -1.27
N GLN A 224 19.09 -24.88 -2.40
CA GLN A 224 20.41 -24.97 -3.08
C GLN A 224 21.37 -23.84 -2.70
N THR A 225 21.07 -23.07 -1.67
CA THR A 225 21.94 -22.01 -1.19
C THR A 225 22.89 -22.55 -0.14
N PHE A 226 24.17 -22.64 -0.45
CA PHE A 226 25.31 -22.97 0.42
C PHE A 226 24.98 -23.87 1.64
N GLY A 227 24.85 -25.17 1.35
CA GLY A 227 24.68 -26.16 2.39
C GLY A 227 23.29 -26.29 3.01
N SER A 228 22.30 -25.52 2.55
CA SER A 228 20.92 -25.76 2.93
C SER A 228 20.30 -26.88 2.10
N THR A 229 19.55 -27.75 2.75
CA THR A 229 18.77 -28.79 2.06
C THR A 229 17.42 -28.25 1.62
N SER A 230 16.93 -28.70 0.45
CA SER A 230 15.57 -28.41 0.03
C SER A 230 14.55 -28.94 1.03
N THR A 231 13.51 -28.20 1.29
CA THR A 231 12.33 -28.66 2.04
C THR A 231 11.21 -29.09 1.09
N CYS A 232 11.43 -29.02 -0.22
CA CYS A 232 10.47 -29.46 -1.22
C CYS A 232 10.41 -30.98 -1.32
N ALA A 233 9.23 -31.53 -1.53
CA ALA A 233 9.06 -32.98 -1.67
C ALA A 233 9.74 -33.51 -2.94
N ASN A 234 9.77 -32.71 -4.01
CA ASN A 234 10.35 -33.04 -5.29
C ASN A 234 11.24 -31.86 -5.76
N PRO A 235 12.45 -31.70 -5.22
CA PRO A 235 13.31 -30.59 -5.60
C PRO A 235 13.82 -30.81 -7.05
N ASP A 236 13.73 -29.72 -7.84
CA ASP A 236 14.22 -29.70 -9.22
C ASP A 236 15.73 -29.51 -9.34
N GLY A 237 16.40 -29.27 -8.22
CA GLY A 237 17.83 -29.00 -8.14
C GLY A 237 18.23 -27.59 -8.47
N SER A 238 17.24 -26.70 -8.75
CA SER A 238 17.46 -25.27 -8.92
C SER A 238 17.71 -24.57 -7.58
N ALA A 239 18.56 -23.56 -7.61
CA ALA A 239 18.73 -22.65 -6.49
C ALA A 239 17.71 -21.51 -6.48
N PHE A 240 17.01 -21.33 -7.58
CA PHE A 240 16.00 -20.29 -7.78
C PHE A 240 14.61 -20.91 -7.65
N GLY A 241 13.79 -20.30 -6.78
CA GLY A 241 12.41 -20.75 -6.61
C GLY A 241 11.51 -20.30 -7.74
N ASP A 242 10.49 -21.12 -8.03
CA ASP A 242 9.52 -20.90 -9.10
C ASP A 242 8.29 -20.06 -8.68
N ALA A 243 8.16 -19.74 -7.39
CA ALA A 243 7.07 -18.89 -6.93
C ALA A 243 7.10 -17.50 -7.62
N GLY A 244 5.96 -17.03 -8.07
CA GLY A 244 5.82 -15.68 -8.63
C GLY A 244 6.09 -14.59 -7.59
N ARG A 245 6.43 -13.39 -8.07
CA ARG A 245 6.48 -12.20 -7.22
C ARG A 245 5.08 -11.75 -6.83
N ASP A 246 4.97 -11.31 -5.56
CA ASP A 246 3.78 -10.66 -5.01
C ASP A 246 2.48 -11.45 -5.23
N ILE A 247 2.53 -12.76 -4.93
CA ILE A 247 1.40 -13.69 -5.07
C ILE A 247 0.61 -13.92 -3.78
N ILE A 248 1.16 -13.51 -2.62
CA ILE A 248 0.49 -13.65 -1.32
C ILE A 248 -0.28 -12.36 -1.04
N HIS A 249 -1.60 -12.45 -0.94
CA HIS A 249 -2.46 -11.30 -0.64
C HIS A 249 -2.44 -10.98 0.86
N GLY A 250 -1.93 -9.81 1.21
CA GLY A 250 -1.82 -9.30 2.56
C GLY A 250 -3.12 -8.77 3.16
N PRO A 251 -3.07 -8.27 4.40
CA PRO A 251 -4.23 -7.72 5.10
C PRO A 251 -4.68 -6.39 4.48
N GLY A 252 -6.00 -6.25 4.30
CA GLY A 252 -6.62 -4.98 3.98
C GLY A 252 -6.63 -4.02 5.17
N GLN A 253 -6.93 -2.76 4.90
CA GLN A 253 -6.97 -1.72 5.93
C GLN A 253 -8.31 -1.00 5.95
N VAL A 254 -8.80 -0.71 7.14
CA VAL A 254 -9.98 0.12 7.39
C VAL A 254 -9.64 1.13 8.47
N VAL A 255 -9.58 2.39 8.08
CA VAL A 255 -9.33 3.51 9.00
C VAL A 255 -10.47 4.50 8.88
N VAL A 256 -11.03 4.91 9.99
CA VAL A 256 -12.06 5.95 10.05
C VAL A 256 -11.69 6.93 11.16
N ASP A 257 -11.44 8.16 10.77
CA ASP A 257 -11.11 9.24 11.68
C ASP A 257 -12.29 10.20 11.81
N MET A 258 -12.61 10.63 13.02
CA MET A 258 -13.72 11.55 13.27
C MET A 258 -13.30 12.69 14.17
N SER A 259 -13.95 13.83 13.97
CA SER A 259 -13.78 15.03 14.78
C SER A 259 -15.12 15.70 15.04
N PHE A 260 -15.33 16.11 16.29
CA PHE A 260 -16.40 17.01 16.71
C PHE A 260 -15.76 18.30 17.20
N GLY A 261 -16.08 19.40 16.54
CA GLY A 261 -15.61 20.74 16.88
C GLY A 261 -16.75 21.65 17.28
N LYS A 262 -16.50 22.53 18.23
CA LYS A 262 -17.40 23.63 18.60
C LYS A 262 -16.62 24.92 18.62
N THR A 263 -17.15 25.95 17.94
CA THR A 263 -16.64 27.31 18.02
C THR A 263 -17.61 28.16 18.83
N ILE A 264 -17.10 28.74 19.91
CA ILE A 264 -17.82 29.66 20.78
C ILE A 264 -17.29 31.06 20.51
N THR A 265 -18.07 31.90 19.83
CA THR A 265 -17.73 33.31 19.60
C THR A 265 -18.06 34.09 20.85
N ILE A 266 -17.07 34.75 21.49
CA ILE A 266 -17.24 35.54 22.70
C ILE A 266 -17.48 37.00 22.37
N LYS A 267 -16.75 37.52 21.37
CA LYS A 267 -16.89 38.86 20.76
C LYS A 267 -16.40 38.76 19.35
N GLU A 268 -16.62 39.83 18.56
CA GLU A 268 -16.24 39.86 17.11
C GLU A 268 -14.81 39.40 16.80
N SER A 269 -13.84 39.63 17.73
CA SER A 269 -12.44 39.22 17.57
C SER A 269 -12.00 38.04 18.44
N ARG A 270 -12.89 37.54 19.32
CA ARG A 270 -12.52 36.48 20.31
C ARG A 270 -13.38 35.25 20.16
N ALA A 271 -12.74 34.13 19.99
CA ALA A 271 -13.39 32.84 19.88
C ALA A 271 -12.64 31.73 20.63
N LEU A 272 -13.39 30.83 21.25
CA LEU A 272 -12.87 29.58 21.82
C LEU A 272 -13.31 28.44 20.91
N GLU A 273 -12.34 27.73 20.35
CA GLU A 273 -12.54 26.50 19.57
C GLU A 273 -12.21 25.29 20.47
N LEU A 274 -13.18 24.42 20.62
CA LEU A 274 -13.03 23.13 21.30
C LEU A 274 -13.17 22.04 20.23
N ARG A 275 -12.22 21.09 20.20
CA ARG A 275 -12.23 20.00 19.22
C ARG A 275 -11.88 18.67 19.89
N PHE A 276 -12.71 17.67 19.65
CA PHE A 276 -12.52 16.29 20.02
C PHE A 276 -12.18 15.50 18.74
N GLN A 277 -11.06 14.84 18.72
CA GLN A 277 -10.62 14.04 17.57
C GLN A 277 -10.38 12.61 18.00
N ALA A 278 -10.79 11.67 17.16
CA ALA A 278 -10.52 10.25 17.33
C ALA A 278 -9.97 9.69 16.01
N ALA A 279 -8.71 9.34 16.00
CA ALA A 279 -8.12 8.54 14.94
C ALA A 279 -8.48 7.07 15.16
N ASN A 280 -8.83 6.38 14.09
CA ASN A 280 -9.33 5.00 14.10
C ASN A 280 -10.47 4.84 15.14
N VAL A 281 -11.53 5.63 14.99
CA VAL A 281 -12.61 5.79 15.99
C VAL A 281 -13.27 4.47 16.36
N PHE A 282 -13.38 3.53 15.42
CA PHE A 282 -13.95 2.20 15.64
C PHE A 282 -12.96 1.19 16.20
N ASN A 283 -11.69 1.59 16.35
CA ASN A 283 -10.60 0.73 16.85
C ASN A 283 -10.42 -0.55 16.01
N PHE A 284 -10.52 -0.45 14.70
CA PHE A 284 -10.21 -1.56 13.81
C PHE A 284 -8.74 -1.98 13.95
N ILE A 285 -8.51 -3.27 14.02
CA ILE A 285 -7.15 -3.81 14.00
C ILE A 285 -6.70 -3.89 12.54
N ASN A 286 -5.77 -3.03 12.16
CA ASN A 286 -5.18 -3.00 10.84
C ASN A 286 -3.80 -3.67 10.89
N TYR A 287 -3.71 -4.89 10.42
CA TYR A 287 -2.43 -5.59 10.31
C TYR A 287 -1.58 -4.95 9.21
N SER A 288 -0.30 -4.71 9.47
CA SER A 288 0.58 -3.94 8.58
C SER A 288 1.67 -4.78 7.93
N SER A 289 2.01 -5.94 8.49
CA SER A 289 2.96 -6.85 7.87
C SER A 289 2.70 -8.31 8.24
N ILE A 290 3.13 -9.19 7.33
CA ILE A 290 3.14 -10.65 7.49
C ILE A 290 4.55 -11.16 7.21
N ASN A 291 4.96 -12.22 7.88
CA ASN A 291 6.23 -12.88 7.60
C ASN A 291 6.07 -13.82 6.40
N THR A 292 6.78 -13.53 5.32
CA THR A 292 6.77 -14.33 4.09
C THR A 292 8.07 -15.07 3.84
N ILE A 293 8.90 -15.20 4.87
CA ILE A 293 10.20 -15.88 4.80
C ILE A 293 9.99 -17.36 5.14
N VAL A 294 10.10 -18.22 4.15
CA VAL A 294 9.77 -19.66 4.23
C VAL A 294 10.59 -20.39 5.28
N ASN A 295 11.87 -20.08 5.41
CA ASN A 295 12.75 -20.67 6.40
C ASN A 295 12.77 -19.94 7.76
N SER A 296 11.75 -19.13 8.05
CA SER A 296 11.54 -18.50 9.35
C SER A 296 10.55 -19.31 10.20
N LEU A 297 10.78 -19.38 11.50
CA LEU A 297 9.83 -19.97 12.46
C LEU A 297 8.50 -19.23 12.53
N GLN A 298 8.45 -17.99 12.06
CA GLN A 298 7.25 -17.15 12.04
C GLN A 298 6.61 -17.09 10.64
N PHE A 299 6.98 -17.98 9.74
CA PHE A 299 6.43 -18.01 8.39
C PHE A 299 4.90 -18.07 8.42
N GLY A 300 4.26 -17.21 7.65
CA GLY A 300 2.79 -17.10 7.59
C GLY A 300 2.15 -16.23 8.69
N GLN A 301 2.90 -15.83 9.72
CA GLN A 301 2.35 -15.06 10.84
C GLN A 301 2.27 -13.57 10.55
N VAL A 302 1.26 -12.92 11.14
CA VAL A 302 1.19 -11.47 11.20
C VAL A 302 2.23 -10.97 12.20
N THR A 303 3.09 -10.05 11.75
CA THR A 303 4.23 -9.56 12.56
C THR A 303 4.02 -8.18 13.14
N SER A 304 3.10 -7.39 12.56
CA SER A 304 2.81 -6.06 13.08
C SER A 304 1.38 -5.60 12.75
N ALA A 305 0.90 -4.66 13.54
CA ALA A 305 -0.34 -3.95 13.33
C ALA A 305 -0.09 -2.44 13.37
N ALA A 306 -0.91 -1.68 12.63
CA ALA A 306 -0.90 -0.23 12.68
C ALA A 306 -1.42 0.29 14.04
N ALA A 307 -1.26 1.59 14.26
CA ALA A 307 -1.69 2.24 15.50
C ALA A 307 -3.18 2.01 15.79
N THR A 308 -3.47 1.71 17.04
CA THR A 308 -4.83 1.61 17.56
C THR A 308 -5.48 2.99 17.71
N ARG A 309 -6.72 3.03 18.18
CA ARG A 309 -7.46 4.27 18.39
C ARG A 309 -6.70 5.23 19.29
N ARG A 310 -6.61 6.49 18.83
CA ARG A 310 -6.06 7.60 19.60
C ARG A 310 -7.09 8.73 19.68
N MET A 311 -7.34 9.23 20.87
CA MET A 311 -8.23 10.35 21.11
C MET A 311 -7.44 11.58 21.54
N THR A 312 -7.84 12.75 21.05
CA THR A 312 -7.20 14.03 21.37
C THR A 312 -8.26 15.09 21.61
N VAL A 313 -8.06 15.92 22.62
CA VAL A 313 -8.87 17.10 22.92
C VAL A 313 -8.00 18.32 22.68
N ILE A 314 -8.52 19.26 21.91
CA ILE A 314 -7.83 20.51 21.57
C ILE A 314 -8.72 21.66 22.01
N ALA A 315 -8.15 22.61 22.74
CA ALA A 315 -8.76 23.91 23.04
C ALA A 315 -7.86 25.01 22.48
N ARG A 316 -8.43 25.87 21.63
CA ARG A 316 -7.72 27.00 21.03
C ARG A 316 -8.50 28.27 21.31
N PHE A 317 -7.83 29.23 21.88
CA PHE A 317 -8.36 30.58 22.05
C PHE A 317 -7.77 31.52 21.01
N ARG A 318 -8.63 32.28 20.34
CA ARG A 318 -8.25 33.37 19.44
C ARG A 318 -8.63 34.70 20.08
N PHE A 319 -7.76 35.68 19.99
CA PHE A 319 -7.94 37.02 20.54
C PHE A 319 -7.52 38.08 19.54
#